data_81f398e03cc641cdd254ed34ea6640ee
#
_entry.id   81f398e03cc641cdd254ed34ea6640ee
#
_cell.length_a   1.000
_cell.length_b   1.000
_cell.length_c   1.000
_cell.angle_alpha   90.00
_cell.angle_beta   90.00
_cell.angle_gamma   90.00
#
_symmetry.space_group_name_H-M   'P 1'
#
loop_
_entity.id
_entity.type
_entity.pdbx_description
1 polymer ?
#
loop_
_entity_poly.entity_id
_entity_poly.type
_entity_poly.pdbx_seq_one_letter_code
_entity_poly.pdbx_strand_id
1 'polypeptide(L)'
;GRPDIFTTEMLPESDYKLKTVTKFDDYDVFNAKVKGDFYYQYLQNALHLNNGDNTFSEIAFLANVAATDWSWGALIFDFDNDGWKDILVCNGIYKDLTNQDFIDFLANDKNRIRVITEGKFNFKEFLDSIASNPIPNYAFINQKNLSFLNQSYQLGLGMPGFSNGAAYGDLDNDGDLDLVVNNVNM
;
A
#
# COMPACT_ATOMS: atom_id res chain seq x y z
N GLY A 1 11.80 24.97 1.91
CA GLY A 1 11.07 24.11 0.99
C GLY A 1 9.57 24.28 1.15
N ARG A 2 8.79 23.84 0.18
CA ARG A 2 7.33 23.79 0.26
C ARG A 2 6.93 22.38 0.71
N PRO A 3 5.94 22.20 1.57
CA PRO A 3 5.51 20.88 1.97
C PRO A 3 4.72 20.23 0.81
N ASP A 4 5.14 19.03 0.43
CA ASP A 4 4.41 18.11 -0.46
C ASP A 4 3.62 17.12 0.40
N ILE A 5 2.64 16.41 -0.20
CA ILE A 5 1.80 15.45 0.51
C ILE A 5 1.87 14.11 -0.22
N PHE A 6 2.15 13.04 0.51
CA PHE A 6 2.07 11.68 0.00
C PHE A 6 1.02 10.90 0.79
N THR A 7 0.12 10.24 0.07
CA THR A 7 -0.91 9.37 0.65
C THR A 7 -0.82 7.98 0.05
N THR A 8 -1.06 6.97 0.87
CA THR A 8 -0.97 5.57 0.46
C THR A 8 -2.36 4.98 0.20
N GLU A 9 -2.41 4.11 -0.80
CA GLU A 9 -3.57 3.33 -1.21
C GLU A 9 -3.15 1.92 -1.67
N MET A 10 -4.06 1.15 -2.26
CA MET A 10 -3.88 -0.29 -2.47
C MET A 10 -3.74 -0.70 -3.95
N LEU A 11 -3.19 0.14 -4.81
CA LEU A 11 -2.99 -0.22 -6.22
C LEU A 11 -1.84 -1.25 -6.35
N PRO A 12 -2.11 -2.48 -6.82
CA PRO A 12 -1.04 -3.44 -7.08
C PRO A 12 -0.14 -2.99 -8.22
N GLU A 13 1.18 -3.22 -8.07
CA GLU A 13 2.16 -2.99 -9.13
C GLU A 13 2.09 -4.10 -10.20
N SER A 14 1.83 -5.35 -9.79
CA SER A 14 1.87 -6.49 -10.70
C SER A 14 0.55 -6.75 -11.40
N ASP A 15 0.61 -7.05 -12.71
CA ASP A 15 -0.54 -7.47 -13.51
C ASP A 15 -1.26 -8.71 -12.97
N TYR A 16 -0.52 -9.62 -12.35
CA TYR A 16 -1.10 -10.81 -11.72
C TYR A 16 -2.05 -10.41 -10.60
N LYS A 17 -1.59 -9.54 -9.70
CA LYS A 17 -2.42 -9.09 -8.58
C LYS A 17 -3.60 -8.23 -9.04
N LEU A 18 -3.39 -7.33 -10.00
CA LEU A 18 -4.49 -6.55 -10.59
C LEU A 18 -5.62 -7.44 -11.13
N LYS A 19 -5.32 -8.68 -11.54
CA LYS A 19 -6.30 -9.64 -12.06
C LYS A 19 -6.88 -10.57 -11.00
N THR A 20 -6.25 -10.70 -9.84
CA THR A 20 -6.64 -11.65 -8.77
C THR A 20 -7.27 -11.00 -7.56
N VAL A 21 -7.19 -9.68 -7.43
CA VAL A 21 -7.90 -8.95 -6.37
C VAL A 21 -9.30 -8.54 -6.84
N THR A 22 -10.13 -8.16 -5.89
CA THR A 22 -11.51 -7.67 -6.13
C THR A 22 -11.49 -6.59 -7.20
N LYS A 23 -12.44 -6.66 -8.14
CA LYS A 23 -12.60 -5.61 -9.16
C LYS A 23 -12.86 -4.27 -8.49
N PHE A 24 -12.09 -3.30 -8.90
CA PHE A 24 -12.38 -1.90 -8.60
C PHE A 24 -13.72 -1.48 -9.22
N ASP A 25 -14.29 -0.38 -8.75
CA ASP A 25 -15.49 0.19 -9.36
C ASP A 25 -15.30 0.30 -10.88
N ASP A 26 -16.28 -0.17 -11.63
CA ASP A 26 -16.30 0.09 -13.06
C ASP A 26 -16.62 1.56 -13.33
N TYR A 27 -16.46 1.98 -14.58
CA TYR A 27 -16.65 3.37 -14.98
C TYR A 27 -18.07 3.89 -14.65
N ASP A 28 -19.08 3.06 -14.75
CA ASP A 28 -20.47 3.45 -14.50
C ASP A 28 -20.72 3.70 -13.00
N VAL A 29 -20.16 2.85 -12.14
CA VAL A 29 -20.21 3.02 -10.69
C VAL A 29 -19.45 4.26 -10.26
N PHE A 30 -18.24 4.47 -10.80
CA PHE A 30 -17.46 5.68 -10.55
C PHE A 30 -18.26 6.95 -10.93
N ASN A 31 -18.83 6.99 -12.13
CA ASN A 31 -19.63 8.12 -12.57
C ASN A 31 -20.89 8.32 -11.73
N ALA A 32 -21.54 7.26 -11.29
CA ALA A 32 -22.71 7.36 -10.40
C ALA A 32 -22.32 7.97 -9.05
N LYS A 33 -21.16 7.59 -8.50
CA LYS A 33 -20.62 8.18 -7.26
C LYS A 33 -20.36 9.67 -7.44
N VAL A 34 -19.64 10.07 -8.51
CA VAL A 34 -19.35 11.48 -8.78
C VAL A 34 -20.62 12.31 -8.98
N LYS A 35 -21.63 11.77 -9.69
CA LYS A 35 -22.94 12.44 -9.86
C LYS A 35 -23.74 12.51 -8.55
N GLY A 36 -23.47 11.62 -7.61
CA GLY A 36 -24.07 11.60 -6.28
C GLY A 36 -23.33 12.47 -5.25
N ASP A 37 -22.48 13.38 -5.70
CA ASP A 37 -21.64 14.27 -4.86
C ASP A 37 -20.64 13.50 -3.95
N PHE A 38 -20.28 12.25 -4.30
CA PHE A 38 -19.14 11.60 -3.70
C PHE A 38 -17.85 12.19 -4.26
N TYR A 39 -16.83 12.29 -3.41
CA TYR A 39 -15.54 12.81 -3.84
C TYR A 39 -14.82 11.84 -4.79
N TYR A 40 -13.93 12.35 -5.62
CA TYR A 40 -13.09 11.53 -6.49
C TYR A 40 -12.17 10.66 -5.64
N GLN A 41 -12.28 9.33 -5.80
CA GLN A 41 -11.44 8.36 -5.11
C GLN A 41 -10.74 7.50 -6.16
N TYR A 42 -9.42 7.40 -6.03
CA TYR A 42 -8.57 6.58 -6.88
C TYR A 42 -7.80 5.60 -6.01
N LEU A 43 -7.68 4.36 -6.45
CA LEU A 43 -6.99 3.28 -5.74
C LEU A 43 -5.48 3.31 -6.01
N GLN A 44 -4.87 4.46 -6.00
CA GLN A 44 -3.43 4.66 -6.21
C GLN A 44 -2.86 5.51 -5.09
N ASN A 45 -1.58 5.32 -4.78
CA ASN A 45 -0.88 6.31 -3.98
C ASN A 45 -0.94 7.66 -4.69
N ALA A 46 -1.04 8.73 -3.94
CA ALA A 46 -1.01 10.08 -4.51
C ALA A 46 0.17 10.88 -3.95
N LEU A 47 0.91 11.50 -4.85
CA LEU A 47 1.98 12.45 -4.52
C LEU A 47 1.57 13.83 -5.00
N HIS A 48 1.18 14.67 -4.07
CA HIS A 48 0.75 16.03 -4.34
C HIS A 48 1.93 17.00 -4.21
N LEU A 49 2.48 17.39 -5.35
CA LEU A 49 3.52 18.42 -5.46
C LEU A 49 2.92 19.80 -5.21
N ASN A 50 3.48 20.55 -4.29
CA ASN A 50 3.07 21.92 -4.00
C ASN A 50 3.57 22.92 -5.05
N ASN A 51 2.65 23.46 -5.84
CA ASN A 51 2.98 24.41 -6.92
C ASN A 51 3.42 25.80 -6.41
N GLY A 52 3.12 26.12 -5.12
CA GLY A 52 3.51 27.36 -4.47
C GLY A 52 2.58 28.53 -4.69
N ASP A 53 1.43 28.28 -5.29
CA ASP A 53 0.34 29.24 -5.53
C ASP A 53 -0.95 28.82 -4.79
N ASN A 54 -0.82 28.01 -3.73
CA ASN A 54 -1.91 27.35 -2.98
C ASN A 54 -2.62 26.26 -3.77
N THR A 55 -2.02 25.74 -4.84
CA THR A 55 -2.49 24.56 -5.57
C THR A 55 -1.50 23.41 -5.48
N PHE A 56 -1.98 22.21 -5.76
CA PHE A 56 -1.18 20.99 -5.81
C PHE A 56 -1.37 20.29 -7.17
N SER A 57 -0.32 19.65 -7.65
CA SER A 57 -0.38 18.75 -8.81
C SER A 57 -0.20 17.32 -8.35
N GLU A 58 -1.12 16.43 -8.69
CA GLU A 58 -0.95 14.99 -8.43
C GLU A 58 0.02 14.41 -9.46
N ILE A 59 1.14 13.83 -9.02
CA ILE A 59 2.22 13.37 -9.89
C ILE A 59 2.68 11.94 -9.61
N ALA A 60 1.96 11.12 -8.84
CA ALA A 60 2.44 9.81 -8.39
C ALA A 60 2.80 8.86 -9.55
N PHE A 61 2.04 8.86 -10.65
CA PHE A 61 2.39 8.09 -11.84
C PHE A 61 3.64 8.63 -12.54
N LEU A 62 3.76 9.96 -12.69
CA LEU A 62 4.94 10.59 -13.24
C LEU A 62 6.18 10.32 -12.38
N ALA A 63 5.99 10.33 -11.08
CA ALA A 63 7.02 10.10 -10.09
C ALA A 63 7.38 8.62 -9.89
N ASN A 64 6.63 7.69 -10.49
CA ASN A 64 6.81 6.24 -10.36
C ASN A 64 6.59 5.70 -8.93
N VAL A 65 5.63 6.27 -8.19
CA VAL A 65 5.30 5.89 -6.81
C VAL A 65 3.82 5.53 -6.60
N ALA A 66 3.05 5.46 -7.69
CA ALA A 66 1.59 5.31 -7.65
C ALA A 66 1.11 3.92 -7.19
N ALA A 67 1.90 2.86 -7.43
CA ALA A 67 1.50 1.48 -7.20
C ALA A 67 2.51 0.77 -6.30
N THR A 68 2.08 0.41 -5.10
CA THR A 68 2.90 -0.27 -4.09
C THR A 68 2.15 -1.39 -3.38
N ASP A 69 1.03 -1.87 -3.99
CA ASP A 69 0.19 -2.93 -3.44
C ASP A 69 -0.51 -2.50 -2.12
N TRP A 70 -0.61 -3.38 -1.14
CA TRP A 70 -1.31 -3.11 0.12
C TRP A 70 -0.46 -2.23 1.04
N SER A 71 -0.57 -0.93 0.82
CA SER A 71 0.26 0.08 1.48
C SER A 71 -0.36 0.56 2.80
N TRP A 72 0.50 0.71 3.80
CA TRP A 72 0.13 1.18 5.13
C TRP A 72 0.80 2.53 5.43
N GLY A 73 1.71 2.55 6.39
CA GLY A 73 2.43 3.75 6.77
C GLY A 73 3.45 4.18 5.70
N ALA A 74 3.52 5.49 5.42
CA ALA A 74 4.57 6.05 4.60
C ALA A 74 5.37 7.10 5.38
N LEU A 75 6.67 7.19 5.06
CA LEU A 75 7.58 8.18 5.61
C LEU A 75 8.26 8.93 4.46
N ILE A 76 8.50 10.23 4.66
CA ILE A 76 9.29 11.05 3.76
C ILE A 76 10.50 11.55 4.54
N PHE A 77 11.69 11.04 4.22
CA PHE A 77 12.95 11.47 4.83
C PHE A 77 14.11 11.21 3.88
N ASP A 78 15.29 11.63 4.23
CA ASP A 78 16.51 11.52 3.44
C ASP A 78 17.23 10.23 3.86
N PHE A 79 17.19 9.18 3.00
CA PHE A 79 17.77 7.86 3.29
C PHE A 79 19.29 7.83 3.16
N ASP A 80 19.80 8.60 2.20
CA ASP A 80 21.19 8.50 1.76
C ASP A 80 22.00 9.78 2.06
N ASN A 81 21.39 10.70 2.84
CA ASN A 81 21.99 11.97 3.24
C ASN A 81 22.43 12.87 2.07
N ASP A 82 21.74 12.77 0.93
CA ASP A 82 22.04 13.55 -0.27
C ASP A 82 21.34 14.94 -0.28
N GLY A 83 20.53 15.23 0.73
CA GLY A 83 19.79 16.46 0.94
C GLY A 83 18.42 16.48 0.25
N TRP A 84 18.01 15.42 -0.42
CA TRP A 84 16.69 15.27 -1.06
C TRP A 84 15.85 14.28 -0.25
N LYS A 85 14.54 14.46 -0.27
CA LYS A 85 13.65 13.58 0.47
C LYS A 85 13.26 12.38 -0.38
N ASP A 86 13.36 11.21 0.23
CA ASP A 86 12.98 9.92 -0.28
C ASP A 86 11.63 9.48 0.30
N ILE A 87 11.07 8.38 -0.21
CA ILE A 87 9.79 7.86 0.26
C ILE A 87 9.93 6.40 0.66
N LEU A 88 9.57 6.08 1.89
CA LEU A 88 9.35 4.71 2.35
C LEU A 88 7.85 4.41 2.37
N VAL A 89 7.46 3.21 1.90
CA VAL A 89 6.10 2.68 2.05
C VAL A 89 6.16 1.31 2.70
N CYS A 90 5.49 1.17 3.85
CA CYS A 90 5.31 -0.11 4.53
C CYS A 90 4.19 -0.90 3.88
N ASN A 91 4.42 -2.20 3.62
CA ASN A 91 3.51 -3.03 2.86
C ASN A 91 3.22 -4.38 3.50
N GLY A 92 2.17 -5.01 2.99
CA GLY A 92 1.79 -6.37 3.28
C GLY A 92 0.56 -6.51 4.15
N ILE A 93 -0.20 -7.56 3.88
CA ILE A 93 -1.37 -7.93 4.67
C ILE A 93 -1.31 -9.40 5.08
N TYR A 94 -1.39 -9.64 6.39
CA TYR A 94 -1.30 -11.00 6.94
C TYR A 94 -2.44 -11.90 6.47
N LYS A 95 -3.65 -11.35 6.32
CA LYS A 95 -4.83 -12.04 5.77
C LYS A 95 -5.49 -11.18 4.72
N ASP A 96 -5.36 -11.60 3.46
CA ASP A 96 -5.85 -10.83 2.30
C ASP A 96 -7.33 -11.12 2.05
N LEU A 97 -8.18 -10.23 2.55
CA LEU A 97 -9.63 -10.29 2.38
C LEU A 97 -10.11 -9.86 0.98
N THR A 98 -9.22 -9.32 0.16
CA THR A 98 -9.54 -8.88 -1.22
C THR A 98 -9.29 -9.95 -2.26
N ASN A 99 -8.73 -11.09 -1.86
CA ASN A 99 -8.51 -12.22 -2.76
C ASN A 99 -9.84 -12.72 -3.34
N GLN A 100 -9.96 -12.74 -4.67
CA GLN A 100 -11.21 -13.08 -5.36
C GLN A 100 -11.65 -14.52 -5.09
N ASP A 101 -10.72 -15.47 -5.04
CA ASP A 101 -11.05 -16.87 -4.75
C ASP A 101 -11.66 -17.02 -3.35
N PHE A 102 -11.18 -16.25 -2.38
CA PHE A 102 -11.73 -16.22 -1.03
C PHE A 102 -13.13 -15.60 -1.02
N ILE A 103 -13.36 -14.52 -1.74
CA ILE A 103 -14.67 -13.89 -1.86
C ILE A 103 -15.67 -14.84 -2.54
N ASP A 104 -15.27 -15.51 -3.61
CA ASP A 104 -16.08 -16.48 -4.33
C ASP A 104 -16.40 -17.72 -3.45
N PHE A 105 -15.44 -18.15 -2.62
CA PHE A 105 -15.68 -19.18 -1.61
C PHE A 105 -16.76 -18.77 -0.61
N LEU A 106 -16.73 -17.53 -0.11
CA LEU A 106 -17.75 -16.98 0.79
C LEU A 106 -19.12 -16.77 0.12
N ALA A 107 -19.13 -16.39 -1.15
CA ALA A 107 -20.35 -16.16 -1.92
C ALA A 107 -21.08 -17.45 -2.25
N ASN A 108 -20.41 -18.60 -2.16
CA ASN A 108 -21.03 -19.91 -2.47
C ASN A 108 -22.07 -20.31 -1.41
N ASP A 109 -23.33 -20.47 -1.85
CA ASP A 109 -24.45 -20.78 -0.97
C ASP A 109 -24.26 -22.10 -0.18
N LYS A 110 -23.61 -23.10 -0.76
CA LYS A 110 -23.31 -24.35 -0.05
C LYS A 110 -22.37 -24.13 1.13
N ASN A 111 -21.36 -23.29 0.95
CA ASN A 111 -20.41 -22.95 2.03
C ASN A 111 -21.11 -22.11 3.09
N ARG A 112 -21.95 -21.13 2.68
CA ARG A 112 -22.74 -20.31 3.63
C ARG A 112 -23.71 -21.17 4.45
N ILE A 113 -24.44 -22.08 3.81
CA ILE A 113 -25.37 -22.98 4.51
C ILE A 113 -24.61 -23.87 5.49
N ARG A 114 -23.47 -24.43 5.09
CA ARG A 114 -22.63 -25.26 5.95
C ARG A 114 -22.15 -24.49 7.21
N VAL A 115 -21.72 -23.24 7.01
CA VAL A 115 -21.33 -22.35 8.12
C VAL A 115 -22.48 -22.08 9.08
N ILE A 116 -23.72 -21.91 8.56
CA ILE A 116 -24.90 -21.55 9.36
C ILE A 116 -25.55 -22.78 10.01
N THR A 117 -25.63 -23.90 9.31
CA THR A 117 -26.44 -25.07 9.75
C THR A 117 -25.70 -26.07 10.60
N GLU A 118 -24.39 -26.24 10.42
CA GLU A 118 -23.63 -27.24 11.19
C GLU A 118 -23.27 -26.79 12.61
N GLY A 119 -23.57 -25.54 13.00
CA GLY A 119 -23.39 -25.01 14.38
C GLY A 119 -21.97 -25.09 14.94
N LYS A 120 -21.04 -25.61 14.14
CA LYS A 120 -19.61 -25.78 14.46
C LYS A 120 -18.78 -24.95 13.48
N PHE A 121 -19.01 -23.66 13.47
CA PHE A 121 -18.11 -22.76 12.75
C PHE A 121 -16.75 -22.77 13.43
N ASN A 122 -15.78 -23.44 12.84
CA ASN A 122 -14.40 -23.37 13.31
C ASN A 122 -13.78 -22.07 12.77
N PHE A 123 -13.90 -21.02 13.57
CA PHE A 123 -13.37 -19.70 13.23
C PHE A 123 -11.86 -19.74 12.89
N LYS A 124 -11.12 -20.63 13.53
CA LYS A 124 -9.69 -20.80 13.28
C LYS A 124 -9.45 -21.39 11.88
N GLU A 125 -10.11 -22.46 11.49
CA GLU A 125 -10.00 -23.04 10.14
C GLU A 125 -10.41 -22.04 9.05
N PHE A 126 -11.43 -21.24 9.35
CA PHE A 126 -11.86 -20.16 8.47
C PHE A 126 -10.76 -19.11 8.29
N LEU A 127 -10.17 -18.61 9.36
CA LEU A 127 -9.06 -17.66 9.29
C LEU A 127 -7.84 -18.26 8.59
N ASP A 128 -7.56 -19.53 8.80
CA ASP A 128 -6.44 -20.24 8.18
C ASP A 128 -6.64 -20.41 6.66
N SER A 129 -7.88 -20.41 6.18
CA SER A 129 -8.20 -20.47 4.74
C SER A 129 -7.99 -19.16 3.99
N ILE A 130 -7.89 -18.02 4.70
CA ILE A 130 -7.64 -16.72 4.06
C ILE A 130 -6.17 -16.66 3.62
N ALA A 131 -5.96 -16.34 2.36
CA ALA A 131 -4.63 -16.21 1.78
C ALA A 131 -3.78 -15.18 2.55
N SER A 132 -2.51 -15.51 2.75
CA SER A 132 -1.52 -14.61 3.31
C SER A 132 -0.67 -14.05 2.18
N ASN A 133 -0.39 -12.76 2.21
CA ASN A 133 0.29 -12.08 1.13
C ASN A 133 1.44 -11.21 1.64
N PRO A 134 2.60 -11.82 1.92
CA PRO A 134 3.79 -11.08 2.31
C PRO A 134 4.33 -10.28 1.11
N ILE A 135 4.58 -8.99 1.32
CA ILE A 135 5.06 -8.06 0.29
C ILE A 135 6.26 -7.30 0.86
N PRO A 136 7.30 -7.01 0.05
CA PRO A 136 8.39 -6.15 0.48
C PRO A 136 7.93 -4.71 0.72
N ASN A 137 8.60 -4.02 1.60
CA ASN A 137 8.46 -2.57 1.70
C ASN A 137 9.06 -1.90 0.47
N TYR A 138 8.56 -0.71 0.13
CA TYR A 138 9.11 0.08 -0.97
C TYR A 138 9.93 1.23 -0.41
N ALA A 139 11.18 1.32 -0.88
CA ALA A 139 12.07 2.43 -0.61
C ALA A 139 12.41 3.10 -1.96
N PHE A 140 11.90 4.30 -2.14
CA PHE A 140 12.00 5.08 -3.35
C PHE A 140 13.02 6.21 -3.16
N ILE A 141 14.15 6.13 -3.85
CA ILE A 141 15.20 7.14 -3.84
C ILE A 141 14.91 8.22 -4.88
N ASN A 142 14.95 9.46 -4.44
CA ASN A 142 14.67 10.64 -5.26
C ASN A 142 15.73 10.84 -6.34
N GLN A 143 15.31 10.89 -7.60
CA GLN A 143 16.21 11.11 -8.74
C GLN A 143 16.42 12.59 -9.09
N LYS A 144 15.96 13.52 -8.25
CA LYS A 144 16.14 14.98 -8.38
C LYS A 144 15.49 15.60 -9.64
N ASN A 145 14.56 14.85 -10.27
CA ASN A 145 13.87 15.21 -11.50
C ASN A 145 12.36 14.95 -11.46
N LEU A 146 11.77 14.94 -10.26
CA LEU A 146 10.38 14.58 -9.97
C LEU A 146 10.06 13.09 -10.20
N SER A 147 11.07 12.22 -10.30
CA SER A 147 10.88 10.77 -10.32
C SER A 147 11.65 10.10 -9.19
N PHE A 148 11.23 8.91 -8.86
CA PHE A 148 11.83 8.08 -7.83
C PHE A 148 12.18 6.70 -8.38
N LEU A 149 13.25 6.11 -7.83
CA LEU A 149 13.72 4.77 -8.18
C LEU A 149 13.54 3.85 -6.96
N ASN A 150 12.81 2.74 -7.15
CA ASN A 150 12.69 1.71 -6.12
C ASN A 150 14.05 1.00 -5.92
N GLN A 151 14.62 1.16 -4.74
CA GLN A 151 15.89 0.55 -4.32
C GLN A 151 15.70 -0.36 -3.09
N SER A 152 14.51 -0.87 -2.84
CA SER A 152 14.18 -1.66 -1.64
C SER A 152 15.12 -2.84 -1.42
N TYR A 153 15.47 -3.57 -2.47
CA TYR A 153 16.39 -4.72 -2.37
C TYR A 153 17.81 -4.28 -2.06
N GLN A 154 18.28 -3.20 -2.65
CA GLN A 154 19.64 -2.66 -2.44
C GLN A 154 19.83 -2.15 -1.01
N LEU A 155 18.76 -1.60 -0.44
CA LEU A 155 18.73 -1.05 0.92
C LEU A 155 18.35 -2.09 1.99
N GLY A 156 18.24 -3.38 1.64
CA GLY A 156 17.90 -4.45 2.59
C GLY A 156 16.43 -4.51 3.01
N LEU A 157 15.54 -3.74 2.38
CA LEU A 157 14.10 -3.67 2.68
C LEU A 157 13.25 -4.56 1.77
N GLY A 158 13.88 -5.28 0.84
CA GLY A 158 13.22 -6.12 -0.16
C GLY A 158 12.71 -7.47 0.36
N MET A 159 12.85 -7.79 1.64
CA MET A 159 12.33 -9.02 2.22
C MET A 159 10.82 -8.91 2.38
N PRO A 160 10.03 -9.85 1.79
CA PRO A 160 8.59 -9.84 1.95
C PRO A 160 8.17 -10.02 3.41
N GLY A 161 7.21 -9.20 3.86
CA GLY A 161 6.72 -9.21 5.23
C GLY A 161 5.32 -8.62 5.33
N PHE A 162 4.94 -8.28 6.55
CA PHE A 162 3.65 -7.63 6.88
C PHE A 162 3.91 -6.38 7.70
N SER A 163 4.44 -5.35 7.07
CA SER A 163 4.85 -4.11 7.72
C SER A 163 3.70 -3.11 7.78
N ASN A 164 3.30 -2.74 8.99
CA ASN A 164 2.16 -1.82 9.19
C ASN A 164 2.58 -0.38 9.48
N GLY A 165 3.82 -0.17 9.86
CA GLY A 165 4.32 1.16 10.17
C GLY A 165 5.83 1.17 10.35
N ALA A 166 6.38 2.37 10.28
CA ALA A 166 7.80 2.61 10.51
C ALA A 166 8.02 3.97 11.19
N ALA A 167 9.19 4.13 11.76
CA ALA A 167 9.68 5.39 12.28
C ALA A 167 11.18 5.51 11.99
N TYR A 168 11.66 6.73 11.91
CA TYR A 168 13.09 7.00 11.74
C TYR A 168 13.62 7.91 12.83
N GLY A 169 14.91 7.83 13.09
CA GLY A 169 15.65 8.68 14.04
C GLY A 169 17.10 8.28 14.07
N ASP A 170 17.96 9.17 14.49
CA ASP A 170 19.37 8.88 14.75
C ASP A 170 19.45 8.17 16.13
N LEU A 171 19.58 6.83 16.11
CA LEU A 171 19.50 6.00 17.33
C LEU A 171 20.87 5.77 17.99
N ASP A 172 21.95 5.87 17.24
CA ASP A 172 23.32 5.69 17.73
C ASP A 172 24.13 6.98 17.76
N ASN A 173 23.52 8.10 17.35
CA ASN A 173 24.06 9.45 17.38
C ASN A 173 25.29 9.61 16.46
N ASP A 174 25.26 8.99 15.30
CA ASP A 174 26.29 9.09 14.26
C ASP A 174 25.97 10.14 13.18
N GLY A 175 24.75 10.72 13.21
CA GLY A 175 24.26 11.76 12.32
C GLY A 175 23.45 11.23 11.14
N ASP A 176 23.37 9.93 10.96
CA ASP A 176 22.54 9.26 9.94
C ASP A 176 21.17 8.87 10.52
N LEU A 177 20.16 8.70 9.66
CA LEU A 177 18.84 8.34 10.14
C LEU A 177 18.62 6.82 10.07
N ASP A 178 18.47 6.20 11.22
CA ASP A 178 18.07 4.81 11.36
C ASP A 178 16.57 4.61 11.09
N LEU A 179 16.22 3.44 10.60
CA LEU A 179 14.85 3.05 10.30
C LEU A 179 14.41 1.88 11.19
N VAL A 180 13.29 2.04 11.87
CA VAL A 180 12.61 0.95 12.60
C VAL A 180 11.30 0.64 11.93
N VAL A 181 11.11 -0.64 11.52
CA VAL A 181 9.89 -1.12 10.86
C VAL A 181 9.16 -2.10 11.77
N ASN A 182 7.85 -1.89 11.95
CA ASN A 182 7.00 -2.79 12.72
C ASN A 182 6.36 -3.84 11.80
N ASN A 183 6.62 -5.11 12.07
CA ASN A 183 6.07 -6.25 11.34
C ASN A 183 5.04 -7.01 12.19
N VAL A 184 3.96 -7.49 11.55
CA VAL A 184 2.93 -8.32 12.17
C VAL A 184 3.19 -9.78 11.86
N ASN A 185 3.15 -10.64 12.88
CA ASN A 185 3.24 -12.11 12.75
C ASN A 185 4.50 -12.62 12.00
N MET A 186 5.64 -12.02 12.24
CA MET A 186 6.95 -12.50 11.79
C MET A 186 7.72 -13.14 12.94
#